data_1c09d5725b5f2ab7a866cb855f19723b
#
_entry.id   1c09d5725b5f2ab7a866cb855f19723b
#
_cell.length_a   1.000
_cell.length_b   1.000
_cell.length_c   1.000
_cell.angle_alpha   90.00
_cell.angle_beta   90.00
_cell.angle_gamma   90.00
#
_symmetry.space_group_name_H-M   'P 1'
#
loop_
_entity.id
_entity.type
_entity.pdbx_description
1 polymer ?
#
loop_
_entity_poly.entity_id
_entity_poly.type
_entity_poly.pdbx_seq_one_letter_code
_entity_poly.pdbx_strand_id
1 'polypeptide(L)'
;MGYVTIRTLTYGKNWVSFDIESQGLYKIHCLSGVPIESLDKILQVCITDKNFILLTEDRDFRDGALTAPWVKDDRSTNNVWAYDFNGTLLWNIGSIVGDIKMAFDGIGCAFKSEAELEYGLKFPSASEVLLIGIAAGLTFIIDVDNKTLLAKIPGMVK
;
A
#
# COMPACT_ATOMS: atom_id res chain seq x y z
N MET A 1 5.79 -12.49 -26.98
CA MET A 1 5.60 -11.06 -26.81
C MET A 1 4.54 -10.80 -25.76
N GLY A 2 4.89 -10.12 -24.69
CA GLY A 2 3.96 -9.88 -23.61
C GLY A 2 3.10 -8.65 -23.84
N TYR A 3 1.95 -8.63 -23.21
CA TYR A 3 1.13 -7.44 -23.10
C TYR A 3 1.77 -6.47 -22.12
N VAL A 4 1.88 -5.22 -22.52
CA VAL A 4 2.27 -4.15 -21.63
C VAL A 4 1.04 -3.28 -21.40
N THR A 5 0.60 -3.21 -20.16
CA THR A 5 -0.50 -2.33 -19.78
C THR A 5 0.09 -1.13 -19.05
N ILE A 6 -0.14 0.05 -19.59
CA ILE A 6 0.35 1.29 -18.97
C ILE A 6 -0.80 1.95 -18.25
N ARG A 7 -0.61 2.26 -16.99
CA ARG A 7 -1.52 3.07 -16.18
C ARG A 7 -0.77 4.23 -15.60
N THR A 8 -1.34 5.41 -15.68
CA THR A 8 -0.75 6.61 -15.12
C THR A 8 -1.70 7.24 -14.11
N LEU A 9 -1.19 7.54 -12.94
CA LEU A 9 -1.88 8.26 -11.89
C LEU A 9 -1.20 9.60 -11.68
N THR A 10 -1.97 10.62 -11.44
CA THR A 10 -1.45 11.98 -11.25
C THR A 10 -2.03 12.62 -10.00
N TYR A 11 -1.23 13.49 -9.39
CA TYR A 11 -1.65 14.36 -8.30
C TYR A 11 -0.90 15.69 -8.45
N GLY A 12 -1.58 16.69 -9.01
CA GLY A 12 -0.90 17.93 -9.36
C GLY A 12 0.17 17.70 -10.42
N LYS A 13 1.41 18.03 -10.09
CA LYS A 13 2.56 17.82 -10.97
C LYS A 13 3.19 16.43 -10.82
N ASN A 14 2.76 15.69 -9.83
CA ASN A 14 3.30 14.37 -9.54
C ASN A 14 2.59 13.31 -10.36
N TRP A 15 3.35 12.31 -10.76
CA TRP A 15 2.78 11.20 -11.52
C TRP A 15 3.56 9.91 -11.26
N VAL A 16 2.88 8.81 -11.44
CA VAL A 16 3.46 7.48 -11.45
C VAL A 16 2.78 6.67 -12.53
N SER A 17 3.54 5.90 -13.29
CA SER A 17 3.04 5.08 -14.39
C SER A 17 3.52 3.65 -14.22
N PHE A 18 2.69 2.70 -14.61
CA PHE A 18 2.96 1.27 -14.43
C PHE A 18 2.95 0.54 -15.75
N ASP A 19 4.00 -0.26 -15.97
CA ASP A 19 4.04 -1.23 -17.05
C ASP A 19 3.81 -2.61 -16.44
N ILE A 20 2.79 -3.31 -16.92
CA ILE A 20 2.48 -4.66 -16.49
C ILE A 20 2.87 -5.60 -17.61
N GLU A 21 3.87 -6.43 -17.39
CA GLU A 21 4.35 -7.38 -18.36
C GLU A 21 3.74 -8.77 -18.13
N SER A 22 3.67 -9.57 -19.20
CA SER A 22 3.08 -10.90 -19.15
C SER A 22 3.79 -11.89 -18.22
N GLN A 23 5.04 -11.60 -17.85
CA GLN A 23 5.83 -12.46 -16.98
C GLN A 23 5.73 -12.10 -15.50
N GLY A 24 4.84 -11.18 -15.15
CA GLY A 24 4.67 -10.78 -13.77
C GLY A 24 5.73 -9.82 -13.25
N LEU A 25 6.58 -9.32 -14.12
CA LEU A 25 7.55 -8.29 -13.77
C LEU A 25 6.89 -6.93 -14.00
N TYR A 26 6.74 -6.15 -12.96
CA TYR A 26 6.06 -4.87 -13.02
C TYR A 26 7.07 -3.75 -12.87
N LYS A 27 7.05 -2.80 -13.81
CA LYS A 27 7.89 -1.61 -13.76
C LYS A 27 7.07 -0.40 -13.39
N ILE A 28 7.63 0.42 -12.55
CA ILE A 28 7.02 1.65 -12.07
C ILE A 28 7.91 2.79 -12.51
N HIS A 29 7.34 3.73 -13.26
CA HIS A 29 8.03 4.92 -13.72
C HIS A 29 7.56 6.13 -12.92
N CYS A 30 8.48 6.97 -12.55
CA CYS A 30 8.19 8.18 -11.78
C CYS A 30 9.13 9.32 -12.22
N LEU A 31 9.08 10.44 -11.53
CA LEU A 31 9.82 11.66 -11.92
C LEU A 31 11.32 11.46 -12.04
N SER A 32 11.91 10.53 -11.31
CA SER A 32 13.35 10.28 -11.38
C SER A 32 13.83 9.77 -12.73
N GLY A 33 12.93 9.19 -13.53
CA GLY A 33 13.29 8.54 -14.76
C GLY A 33 13.89 7.15 -14.61
N VAL A 34 14.19 6.72 -13.39
CA VAL A 34 14.73 5.39 -13.10
C VAL A 34 13.56 4.48 -12.69
N PRO A 35 13.26 3.43 -13.48
CA PRO A 35 12.14 2.56 -13.14
C PRO A 35 12.41 1.72 -11.90
N ILE A 36 11.37 1.48 -11.13
CA ILE A 36 11.38 0.55 -10.01
C ILE A 36 10.80 -0.77 -10.51
N GLU A 37 11.50 -1.87 -10.26
CA GLU A 37 11.03 -3.19 -10.64
C GLU A 37 10.38 -3.87 -9.45
N SER A 38 9.18 -4.42 -9.66
CA SER A 38 8.47 -5.19 -8.65
C SER A 38 8.27 -6.61 -9.18
N LEU A 39 8.63 -7.60 -8.37
CA LEU A 39 8.39 -9.00 -8.68
C LEU A 39 6.97 -9.42 -8.34
N ASP A 40 6.28 -8.66 -7.51
CA ASP A 40 4.93 -8.96 -7.09
C ASP A 40 3.93 -8.09 -7.83
N LYS A 41 2.78 -8.67 -8.12
CA LYS A 41 1.72 -7.95 -8.80
C LYS A 41 1.24 -6.78 -7.98
N ILE A 42 1.14 -5.62 -8.61
CA ILE A 42 0.61 -4.42 -7.98
C ILE A 42 -0.91 -4.46 -8.06
N LEU A 43 -1.56 -4.44 -6.91
CA LEU A 43 -3.03 -4.52 -6.82
C LEU A 43 -3.69 -3.15 -6.74
N GLN A 44 -3.09 -2.25 -5.97
CA GLN A 44 -3.62 -0.90 -5.76
C GLN A 44 -2.49 0.09 -5.61
N VAL A 45 -2.78 1.33 -5.93
CA VAL A 45 -1.85 2.45 -5.76
C VAL A 45 -2.60 3.63 -5.21
N CYS A 46 -2.02 4.26 -4.21
CA CYS A 46 -2.46 5.56 -3.70
C CYS A 46 -1.39 6.59 -4.03
N ILE A 47 -1.81 7.77 -4.46
CA ILE A 47 -0.90 8.86 -4.74
C ILE A 47 -1.28 10.07 -3.88
N THR A 48 -0.27 10.71 -3.30
CA THR A 48 -0.43 11.92 -2.50
C THR A 48 0.40 13.04 -3.10
N ASP A 49 0.42 14.19 -2.46
CA ASP A 49 1.25 15.32 -2.90
C ASP A 49 2.76 15.05 -2.72
N LYS A 50 3.14 14.06 -1.89
CA LYS A 50 4.55 13.81 -1.54
C LYS A 50 5.03 12.42 -1.93
N ASN A 51 4.14 11.45 -2.09
CA ASN A 51 4.54 10.06 -2.29
C ASN A 51 3.48 9.25 -3.02
N PHE A 52 3.85 8.04 -3.38
CA PHE A 52 2.90 7.03 -3.84
C PHE A 52 3.08 5.77 -3.02
N ILE A 53 1.97 5.06 -2.83
CA ILE A 53 1.92 3.90 -1.95
C ILE A 53 1.35 2.73 -2.74
N LEU A 54 2.05 1.61 -2.70
CA LEU A 54 1.70 0.42 -3.46
C LEU A 54 1.17 -0.67 -2.52
N LEU A 55 0.08 -1.31 -2.94
CA LEU A 55 -0.33 -2.59 -2.39
C LEU A 55 0.02 -3.65 -3.41
N THR A 56 0.79 -4.65 -3.00
CA THR A 56 1.18 -5.77 -3.86
C THR A 56 0.54 -7.06 -3.38
N GLU A 57 0.55 -8.07 -4.25
CA GLU A 57 0.18 -9.41 -3.83
C GLU A 57 1.10 -9.90 -2.72
N ASP A 58 0.55 -10.65 -1.79
CA ASP A 58 1.34 -11.41 -0.85
C ASP A 58 1.95 -12.59 -1.60
N ARG A 59 3.28 -12.59 -1.75
CA ARG A 59 3.99 -13.64 -2.48
C ARG A 59 3.75 -15.01 -1.85
N ASP A 60 3.76 -15.09 -0.54
CA ASP A 60 3.51 -16.33 0.16
C ASP A 60 2.11 -16.85 -0.11
N PHE A 61 1.14 -15.95 -0.17
CA PHE A 61 -0.22 -16.33 -0.51
C PHE A 61 -0.32 -16.81 -1.94
N ARG A 62 0.34 -16.09 -2.88
CA ARG A 62 0.31 -16.45 -4.29
C ARG A 62 0.96 -17.81 -4.54
N ASP A 63 2.14 -18.06 -3.99
CA ASP A 63 2.91 -19.26 -4.25
C ASP A 63 2.46 -20.42 -3.38
N GLY A 64 2.00 -20.14 -2.19
CA GLY A 64 1.65 -21.16 -1.20
C GLY A 64 0.16 -21.40 -1.02
N ALA A 65 -0.69 -20.67 -1.72
CA ALA A 65 -2.14 -20.78 -1.54
C ALA A 65 -2.69 -22.17 -1.80
N LEU A 66 -2.04 -22.91 -2.66
CA LEU A 66 -2.43 -24.26 -3.02
C LEU A 66 -1.73 -25.32 -2.17
N THR A 67 -0.77 -24.94 -1.34
CA THR A 67 0.01 -25.89 -0.58
C THR A 67 -0.45 -25.88 0.84
N ALA A 68 -0.78 -25.82 1.66
CA ALA A 68 -1.09 -25.95 3.06
C ALA A 68 -1.02 -24.57 3.75
N PRO A 69 -2.05 -23.78 3.64
CA PRO A 69 -2.06 -22.46 4.26
C PRO A 69 -1.88 -22.50 5.79
N TRP A 70 -2.16 -23.63 6.41
CA TRP A 70 -1.94 -23.81 7.83
C TRP A 70 -0.50 -23.99 8.23
N VAL A 71 0.41 -24.22 7.28
CA VAL A 71 1.83 -24.40 7.58
C VAL A 71 2.55 -23.08 7.71
N LYS A 72 1.97 -22.00 7.20
CA LYS A 72 2.58 -20.67 7.24
C LYS A 72 1.90 -19.79 8.26
N ASP A 73 2.46 -19.80 9.46
CA ASP A 73 2.05 -18.86 10.50
C ASP A 73 2.69 -17.48 10.35
N ASP A 74 3.55 -17.33 9.37
CA ASP A 74 4.40 -16.13 9.24
C ASP A 74 4.09 -15.30 8.00
N ARG A 75 2.81 -15.21 7.63
CA ARG A 75 2.40 -14.23 6.64
C ARG A 75 2.82 -12.85 7.11
N SER A 76 3.55 -12.20 6.26
CA SER A 76 4.14 -10.92 6.60
C SER A 76 3.21 -9.77 6.22
N THR A 77 3.12 -8.76 7.07
CA THR A 77 2.43 -7.51 6.77
C THR A 77 3.27 -6.60 5.88
N ASN A 78 4.05 -7.15 4.98
CA ASN A 78 5.02 -6.37 4.22
C ASN A 78 4.62 -6.10 2.77
N ASN A 79 3.35 -6.18 2.44
CA ASN A 79 2.89 -5.99 1.06
C ASN A 79 2.39 -4.57 0.75
N VAL A 80 2.70 -3.60 1.59
CA VAL A 80 2.43 -2.18 1.33
C VAL A 80 3.72 -1.39 1.44
N TRP A 81 4.02 -0.63 0.39
CA TRP A 81 5.30 0.05 0.21
C TRP A 81 5.08 1.50 -0.16
N ALA A 82 5.76 2.42 0.49
CA ALA A 82 5.69 3.84 0.16
C ALA A 82 7.00 4.32 -0.46
N TYR A 83 6.89 5.09 -1.53
CA TYR A 83 8.00 5.68 -2.26
C TYR A 83 7.79 7.17 -2.42
N ASP A 84 8.86 7.94 -2.46
CA ASP A 84 8.78 9.31 -2.95
C ASP A 84 8.75 9.32 -4.49
N PHE A 85 8.52 10.49 -5.09
CA PHE A 85 8.43 10.59 -6.54
C PHE A 85 9.79 10.50 -7.25
N ASN A 86 10.88 10.44 -6.51
CA ASN A 86 12.20 10.14 -7.04
C ASN A 86 12.49 8.63 -7.06
N GLY A 87 11.55 7.82 -6.61
CA GLY A 87 11.71 6.37 -6.61
C GLY A 87 12.44 5.83 -5.39
N THR A 88 12.64 6.64 -4.36
CA THR A 88 13.27 6.19 -3.13
C THR A 88 12.24 5.56 -2.20
N LEU A 89 12.52 4.34 -1.74
CA LEU A 89 11.67 3.67 -0.77
C LEU A 89 11.71 4.41 0.57
N LEU A 90 10.54 4.83 1.03
CA LEU A 90 10.39 5.54 2.30
C LEU A 90 10.17 4.59 3.45
N TRP A 91 9.25 3.64 3.29
CA TRP A 91 8.95 2.65 4.33
C TRP A 91 8.17 1.47 3.74
N ASN A 92 8.22 0.38 4.49
CA ASN A 92 7.32 -0.75 4.35
C ASN A 92 6.34 -0.75 5.53
N ILE A 93 5.09 -1.12 5.30
CA ILE A 93 4.05 -1.01 6.32
C ILE A 93 4.33 -1.85 7.58
N GLY A 94 5.06 -2.95 7.42
CA GLY A 94 5.45 -3.77 8.57
C GLY A 94 6.28 -3.00 9.59
N SER A 95 7.04 -1.99 9.16
CA SER A 95 7.81 -1.15 10.07
C SER A 95 6.94 -0.19 10.89
N ILE A 96 5.69 0.01 10.50
CA ILE A 96 4.74 0.90 11.19
C ILE A 96 3.78 0.10 12.07
N VAL A 97 3.17 -0.94 11.51
CA VAL A 97 2.13 -1.71 12.22
C VAL A 97 2.67 -2.93 12.94
N GLY A 98 3.93 -3.29 12.71
CA GLY A 98 4.50 -4.52 13.18
C GLY A 98 4.04 -5.72 12.36
N ASP A 99 4.54 -6.89 12.70
CA ASP A 99 4.16 -8.12 12.01
C ASP A 99 2.87 -8.66 12.62
N ILE A 100 1.76 -8.45 11.93
CA ILE A 100 0.47 -9.00 12.31
C ILE A 100 0.20 -10.35 11.64
N LYS A 101 1.20 -10.89 10.92
CA LYS A 101 1.13 -12.17 10.22
C LYS A 101 0.00 -12.28 9.22
N MET A 102 -0.36 -11.18 8.62
CA MET A 102 -1.42 -11.09 7.61
C MET A 102 -1.08 -10.02 6.59
N ALA A 103 -1.38 -10.31 5.34
CA ALA A 103 -1.23 -9.35 4.27
C ALA A 103 -2.38 -8.34 4.27
N PHE A 104 -2.12 -7.14 3.81
CA PHE A 104 -3.18 -6.17 3.57
C PHE A 104 -3.98 -6.57 2.32
N ASP A 105 -5.29 -6.39 2.40
CA ASP A 105 -6.22 -6.70 1.32
C ASP A 105 -6.58 -5.48 0.50
N GLY A 106 -6.46 -4.30 1.07
CA GLY A 106 -6.81 -3.06 0.40
C GLY A 106 -6.18 -1.86 1.08
N ILE A 107 -5.96 -0.81 0.31
CA ILE A 107 -5.50 0.49 0.81
C ILE A 107 -6.27 1.61 0.15
N GLY A 108 -6.30 2.75 0.81
CA GLY A 108 -6.85 3.99 0.29
C GLY A 108 -6.26 5.17 1.02
N CYS A 109 -6.33 6.33 0.43
CA CYS A 109 -5.93 7.57 1.09
C CYS A 109 -7.16 8.42 1.36
N ALA A 110 -7.15 9.10 2.50
CA ALA A 110 -8.23 10.01 2.89
C ALA A 110 -7.63 11.25 3.54
N PHE A 111 -8.32 12.36 3.42
CA PHE A 111 -7.97 13.53 4.20
C PHE A 111 -8.31 13.28 5.67
N LYS A 112 -7.51 13.86 6.55
CA LYS A 112 -7.67 13.73 8.00
C LYS A 112 -9.10 14.04 8.45
N SER A 113 -9.68 15.12 7.95
CA SER A 113 -11.04 15.52 8.30
C SER A 113 -12.09 14.48 7.89
N GLU A 114 -11.90 13.86 6.73
CA GLU A 114 -12.80 12.82 6.24
C GLU A 114 -12.70 11.56 7.10
N ALA A 115 -11.46 11.16 7.44
CA ALA A 115 -11.23 9.99 8.28
C ALA A 115 -11.78 10.19 9.70
N GLU A 116 -11.59 11.36 10.26
CA GLU A 116 -12.13 11.70 11.57
C GLU A 116 -13.65 11.61 11.59
N LEU A 117 -14.29 12.11 10.55
CA LEU A 117 -15.74 12.06 10.42
C LEU A 117 -16.25 10.63 10.27
N GLU A 118 -15.62 9.88 9.38
CA GLU A 118 -16.05 8.51 9.05
C GLU A 118 -15.93 7.57 10.25
N TYR A 119 -14.84 7.67 10.99
CA TYR A 119 -14.55 6.73 12.08
C TYR A 119 -14.92 7.27 13.47
N GLY A 120 -15.34 8.51 13.55
CA GLY A 120 -15.72 9.12 14.84
C GLY A 120 -14.54 9.32 15.78
N LEU A 121 -13.34 9.51 15.24
CA LEU A 121 -12.11 9.67 15.99
C LEU A 121 -11.50 11.04 15.73
N LYS A 122 -10.52 11.42 16.56
CA LYS A 122 -9.75 12.65 16.38
C LYS A 122 -8.26 12.33 16.34
N PHE A 123 -7.56 12.98 15.42
CA PHE A 123 -6.13 12.79 15.19
C PHE A 123 -5.42 14.15 15.17
N PRO A 124 -5.38 14.87 16.31
CA PRO A 124 -4.98 16.29 16.31
C PRO A 124 -3.55 16.52 15.84
N SER A 125 -2.66 15.56 16.04
CA SER A 125 -1.25 15.69 15.66
C SER A 125 -0.93 15.04 14.32
N ALA A 126 -1.93 14.53 13.60
CA ALA A 126 -1.71 13.81 12.37
C ALA A 126 -1.55 14.74 11.17
N SER A 127 -0.89 14.24 10.14
CA SER A 127 -0.79 14.89 8.84
C SER A 127 -2.15 14.98 8.15
N GLU A 128 -2.25 15.85 7.13
CA GLU A 128 -3.52 16.08 6.43
C GLU A 128 -3.98 14.88 5.60
N VAL A 129 -3.07 14.02 5.18
CA VAL A 129 -3.41 12.83 4.38
C VAL A 129 -3.04 11.58 5.16
N LEU A 130 -4.01 10.69 5.29
CA LEU A 130 -3.87 9.44 6.01
C LEU A 130 -4.02 8.26 5.06
N LEU A 131 -3.34 7.16 5.38
CA LEU A 131 -3.52 5.90 4.70
C LEU A 131 -4.50 5.05 5.50
N ILE A 132 -5.49 4.52 4.83
CA ILE A 132 -6.44 3.56 5.39
C ILE A 132 -6.12 2.21 4.80
N GLY A 133 -5.72 1.26 5.62
CA GLY A 133 -5.41 -0.10 5.19
C GLY A 133 -6.34 -1.11 5.83
N ILE A 134 -6.66 -2.15 5.10
CA ILE A 134 -7.55 -3.22 5.57
C ILE A 134 -6.78 -4.53 5.55
N ALA A 135 -6.75 -5.21 6.69
CA ALA A 135 -6.13 -6.52 6.82
C ALA A 135 -6.88 -7.31 7.89
N ALA A 136 -7.24 -8.55 7.59
CA ALA A 136 -7.84 -9.46 8.56
C ALA A 136 -9.12 -8.94 9.23
N GLY A 137 -9.94 -8.20 8.52
CA GLY A 137 -11.13 -7.59 9.09
C GLY A 137 -10.87 -6.41 10.00
N LEU A 138 -9.64 -5.90 10.01
CA LEU A 138 -9.26 -4.72 10.77
C LEU A 138 -8.98 -3.56 9.83
N THR A 139 -9.34 -2.37 10.27
CA THR A 139 -9.00 -1.12 9.58
C THR A 139 -7.87 -0.44 10.33
N PHE A 140 -6.80 -0.15 9.61
CA PHE A 140 -5.62 0.54 10.12
C PHE A 140 -5.60 1.96 9.59
N ILE A 141 -5.47 2.93 10.47
CA ILE A 141 -5.37 4.34 10.10
C ILE A 141 -3.95 4.80 10.40
N ILE A 142 -3.24 5.21 9.36
CA ILE A 142 -1.81 5.46 9.41
C ILE A 142 -1.50 6.87 8.95
N ASP A 143 -0.70 7.57 9.71
CA ASP A 143 -0.11 8.84 9.31
C ASP A 143 1.13 8.53 8.46
N VAL A 144 1.03 8.76 7.17
CA VAL A 144 2.09 8.41 6.22
C VAL A 144 3.36 9.22 6.48
N ASP A 145 3.22 10.53 6.69
CA ASP A 145 4.36 11.42 6.84
C ASP A 145 5.12 11.17 8.15
N ASN A 146 4.39 10.90 9.22
CA ASN A 146 4.98 10.67 10.54
C ASN A 146 5.27 9.20 10.82
N LYS A 147 4.92 8.31 9.90
CA LYS A 147 5.14 6.86 10.01
C LYS A 147 4.54 6.29 11.30
N THR A 148 3.32 6.69 11.60
CA THR A 148 2.67 6.38 12.87
C THR A 148 1.34 5.69 12.65
N LEU A 149 1.10 4.60 13.36
CA LEU A 149 -0.21 3.98 13.43
C LEU A 149 -1.09 4.78 14.39
N LEU A 150 -2.15 5.38 13.87
CA LEU A 150 -3.06 6.22 14.64
C LEU A 150 -4.18 5.41 15.30
N ALA A 151 -4.69 4.42 14.59
CA ALA A 151 -5.79 3.61 15.10
C ALA A 151 -5.83 2.26 14.39
N LYS A 152 -6.31 1.27 15.12
CA LYS A 152 -6.62 -0.06 14.60
C LYS A 152 -8.02 -0.40 15.07
N ILE A 153 -8.95 -0.51 14.15
CA ILE A 153 -10.38 -0.62 14.44
C ILE A 153 -10.92 -1.90 13.83
N PRO A 154 -11.81 -2.63 14.52
CA PRO A 154 -12.50 -3.75 13.89
C PRO A 154 -13.19 -3.28 12.62
N GLY A 155 -13.05 -4.05 11.55
CA GLY A 155 -13.63 -3.72 10.28
C GLY A 155 -15.14 -3.61 10.38
N MET A 156 -15.68 -2.55 9.77
CA MET A 156 -17.12 -2.44 9.65
C MET A 156 -17.58 -3.30 8.51
N VAL A 157 -18.14 -4.44 8.84
CA VAL A 157 -18.80 -5.26 7.84
C VAL A 157 -20.16 -4.65 7.61
N LYS A 158 -20.34 -4.13 6.43
CA LYS A 158 -21.67 -3.74 5.99
C LYS A 158 -22.33 -4.86 5.23
#